data_21436a985b2f6a4da5fc07699b91435b
#
_entry.id   21436a985b2f6a4da5fc07699b91435b
#
_cell.length_a   1.000
_cell.length_b   1.000
_cell.length_c   1.000
_cell.angle_alpha   90.00
_cell.angle_beta   90.00
_cell.angle_gamma   90.00
#
_symmetry.space_group_name_H-M   'P 1'
#
loop_
_entity.id
_entity.type
_entity.pdbx_description
1 polymer ?
#
loop_
_entity_poly.entity_id
_entity_poly.type
_entity_poly.pdbx_seq_one_letter_code
_entity_poly.pdbx_strand_id
1 'polypeptide(L)'
;SIVGLIDFGDLIYAPRICGLAVGCAYQLDARDPVASIYAIVRGYHEVAPLSPAELEVLFDLICLRVATSVVMAHRQIAADPDNEYLGVSQDFFQALLPALTSVSDRLSHYRLRNACGYEAHPDSRHVRQWLATTDAKISDVVMPPFAQAKKIWLDWSGENKNIARSWEAIEAEMHAAGADVAIGHYCEDRNVYESDFFVDEGKESRTVHLAVDLFAPAGTPVYAALDGKVFLFHDNTAHLDNG
;
A
#
# COMPACT_ATOMS: atom_id res chain seq x y z
N SER A 1 4.04 37.10 -1.08
CA SER A 1 5.51 37.04 -0.92
C SER A 1 5.86 36.96 0.55
N ILE A 2 6.85 36.10 0.87
CA ILE A 2 7.41 36.02 2.22
C ILE A 2 8.18 37.34 2.47
N VAL A 3 7.86 38.03 3.57
CA VAL A 3 8.47 39.34 3.91
C VAL A 3 9.48 39.25 5.06
N GLY A 4 9.56 38.10 5.75
CA GLY A 4 10.51 37.87 6.83
C GLY A 4 10.36 36.46 7.43
N LEU A 5 11.36 36.08 8.24
CA LEU A 5 11.37 34.90 9.10
C LEU A 5 11.51 35.37 10.55
N ILE A 6 10.80 34.74 11.46
CA ILE A 6 10.80 35.07 12.89
C ILE A 6 11.00 33.77 13.69
N ASP A 7 11.23 33.92 14.99
CA ASP A 7 11.29 32.79 15.95
C ASP A 7 12.50 31.88 15.75
N PHE A 8 13.68 32.46 15.90
CA PHE A 8 14.95 31.69 15.80
C PHE A 8 15.35 31.01 17.12
N GLY A 9 14.52 31.10 18.17
CA GLY A 9 14.83 30.52 19.50
C GLY A 9 15.05 29.02 19.48
N ASP A 10 14.35 28.31 18.63
CA ASP A 10 14.43 26.84 18.47
C ASP A 10 15.35 26.40 17.32
N LEU A 11 16.15 27.33 16.78
CA LEU A 11 17.08 26.99 15.70
C LEU A 11 18.19 26.07 16.21
N ILE A 12 18.30 24.88 15.60
CA ILE A 12 19.34 23.91 15.95
C ILE A 12 20.12 23.49 14.70
N TYR A 13 21.35 23.06 14.90
CA TYR A 13 22.12 22.38 13.87
C TYR A 13 21.74 20.89 13.85
N ALA A 14 20.99 20.48 12.83
CA ALA A 14 20.45 19.14 12.68
C ALA A 14 20.39 18.74 11.19
N PRO A 15 20.25 17.45 10.87
CA PRO A 15 19.97 17.03 9.49
C PRO A 15 18.72 17.71 8.95
N ARG A 16 18.80 18.22 7.71
CA ARG A 16 17.71 18.99 7.08
C ARG A 16 16.38 18.25 7.02
N ILE A 17 16.44 16.90 6.97
CA ILE A 17 15.26 16.05 6.93
C ILE A 17 14.40 16.19 8.20
N CYS A 18 15.01 16.51 9.35
CA CYS A 18 14.27 16.77 10.59
C CYS A 18 13.37 17.98 10.46
N GLY A 19 13.84 19.05 9.80
CA GLY A 19 13.00 20.25 9.53
C GLY A 19 11.82 19.93 8.62
N LEU A 20 12.03 19.13 7.58
CA LEU A 20 10.94 18.66 6.71
C LEU A 20 9.94 17.82 7.50
N ALA A 21 10.42 16.88 8.33
CA ALA A 21 9.56 16.04 9.15
C ALA A 21 8.67 16.85 10.09
N VAL A 22 9.22 17.89 10.73
CA VAL A 22 8.44 18.83 11.56
C VAL A 22 7.37 19.51 10.73
N GLY A 23 7.72 20.07 9.57
CA GLY A 23 6.75 20.73 8.69
C GLY A 23 5.63 19.79 8.22
N CYS A 24 5.96 18.56 7.86
CA CYS A 24 4.99 17.53 7.47
C CYS A 24 4.05 17.16 8.62
N ALA A 25 4.55 17.02 9.85
CA ALA A 25 3.75 16.59 10.99
C ALA A 25 2.54 17.50 11.26
N TYR A 26 2.65 18.79 10.98
CA TYR A 26 1.56 19.75 11.13
C TYR A 26 0.58 19.81 9.95
N GLN A 27 0.83 19.06 8.89
CA GLN A 27 0.00 19.01 7.68
C GLN A 27 -0.64 17.63 7.45
N LEU A 28 -0.49 16.72 8.41
CA LEU A 28 -1.06 15.38 8.33
C LEU A 28 -2.60 15.42 8.35
N ASP A 29 -3.20 14.55 7.55
CA ASP A 29 -4.63 14.23 7.63
C ASP A 29 -4.78 12.77 8.10
N ALA A 30 -5.57 12.54 9.13
CA ALA A 30 -5.78 11.20 9.70
C ALA A 30 -6.44 10.22 8.71
N ARG A 31 -7.12 10.71 7.67
CA ARG A 31 -7.76 9.88 6.64
C ARG A 31 -6.74 9.19 5.72
N ASP A 32 -5.69 9.91 5.33
CA ASP A 32 -4.53 9.36 4.61
C ASP A 32 -3.29 10.19 4.94
N PRO A 33 -2.54 9.81 6.00
CA PRO A 33 -1.39 10.58 6.46
C PRO A 33 -0.31 10.74 5.38
N VAL A 34 -0.08 9.73 4.57
CA VAL A 34 1.00 9.77 3.55
C VAL A 34 0.58 10.63 2.36
N ALA A 35 -0.67 10.54 1.90
CA ALA A 35 -1.15 11.36 0.80
C ALA A 35 -1.17 12.85 1.16
N SER A 36 -1.49 13.20 2.41
CA SER A 36 -1.55 14.59 2.88
C SER A 36 -0.21 15.32 2.78
N ILE A 37 0.91 14.62 2.92
CA ILE A 37 2.26 15.18 2.84
C ILE A 37 2.94 15.01 1.48
N TYR A 38 2.32 14.28 0.56
CA TYR A 38 2.90 13.95 -0.76
C TYR A 38 3.33 15.21 -1.53
N ALA A 39 2.44 16.20 -1.61
CA ALA A 39 2.72 17.46 -2.32
C ALA A 39 3.84 18.27 -1.65
N ILE A 40 3.92 18.25 -0.32
CA ILE A 40 4.96 18.93 0.45
C ILE A 40 6.32 18.32 0.17
N VAL A 41 6.41 16.98 0.27
CA VAL A 41 7.67 16.26 0.04
C VAL A 41 8.14 16.44 -1.40
N ARG A 42 7.23 16.38 -2.39
CA ARG A 42 7.55 16.66 -3.79
C ARG A 42 8.07 18.09 -3.98
N GLY A 43 7.34 19.10 -3.48
CA GLY A 43 7.74 20.49 -3.61
C GLY A 43 9.07 20.80 -2.90
N TYR A 44 9.32 20.19 -1.75
CA TYR A 44 10.61 20.28 -1.09
C TYR A 44 11.74 19.67 -1.93
N HIS A 45 11.51 18.49 -2.49
CA HIS A 45 12.48 17.78 -3.33
C HIS A 45 12.84 18.58 -4.60
N GLU A 46 11.90 19.30 -5.20
CA GLU A 46 12.15 20.16 -6.38
C GLU A 46 13.16 21.28 -6.07
N VAL A 47 13.19 21.80 -4.85
CA VAL A 47 14.08 22.88 -4.43
C VAL A 47 15.35 22.34 -3.78
N ALA A 48 15.22 21.34 -2.95
CA ALA A 48 16.30 20.70 -2.20
C ALA A 48 16.21 19.18 -2.34
N PRO A 49 16.84 18.58 -3.38
CA PRO A 49 16.70 17.18 -3.68
C PRO A 49 16.99 16.26 -2.49
N LEU A 50 16.02 15.44 -2.13
CA LEU A 50 16.11 14.43 -1.07
C LEU A 50 16.76 13.17 -1.63
N SER A 51 17.67 12.59 -0.88
CA SER A 51 18.26 11.28 -1.19
C SER A 51 17.33 10.14 -0.81
N PRO A 52 17.47 8.93 -1.40
CA PRO A 52 16.73 7.75 -0.99
C PRO A 52 16.87 7.43 0.49
N ALA A 53 18.04 7.65 1.10
CA ALA A 53 18.28 7.42 2.53
C ALA A 53 17.52 8.41 3.42
N GLU A 54 17.36 9.68 2.98
CA GLU A 54 16.53 10.65 3.70
C GLU A 54 15.05 10.26 3.63
N LEU A 55 14.58 9.76 2.48
CA LEU A 55 13.20 9.30 2.31
C LEU A 55 12.88 8.04 3.12
N GLU A 56 13.89 7.19 3.37
CA GLU A 56 13.74 5.97 4.15
C GLU A 56 13.36 6.26 5.61
N VAL A 57 13.88 7.35 6.17
CA VAL A 57 13.67 7.72 7.58
C VAL A 57 12.62 8.82 7.78
N LEU A 58 12.12 9.43 6.69
CA LEU A 58 11.26 10.61 6.79
C LEU A 58 9.96 10.33 7.54
N PHE A 59 9.28 9.22 7.23
CA PHE A 59 8.00 8.91 7.86
C PHE A 59 8.16 8.59 9.34
N ASP A 60 9.20 7.86 9.72
CA ASP A 60 9.53 7.57 11.11
C ASP A 60 9.80 8.85 11.91
N LEU A 61 10.53 9.80 11.31
CA LEU A 61 10.78 11.10 11.94
C LEU A 61 9.49 11.93 12.10
N ILE A 62 8.55 11.82 11.17
CA ILE A 62 7.22 12.44 11.27
C ILE A 62 6.44 11.81 12.45
N CYS A 63 6.39 10.48 12.51
CA CYS A 63 5.76 9.75 13.61
C CYS A 63 6.39 10.11 14.96
N LEU A 64 7.72 10.16 15.02
CA LEU A 64 8.46 10.57 16.22
C LEU A 64 8.10 12.01 16.63
N ARG A 65 7.98 12.93 15.68
CA ARG A 65 7.58 14.32 15.97
C ARG A 65 6.18 14.39 16.57
N VAL A 66 5.21 13.66 16.00
CA VAL A 66 3.84 13.61 16.53
C VAL A 66 3.84 13.03 17.95
N ALA A 67 4.48 11.88 18.16
CA ALA A 67 4.57 11.25 19.47
C ALA A 67 5.25 12.16 20.51
N THR A 68 6.34 12.83 20.12
CA THR A 68 7.03 13.79 21.00
C THR A 68 6.13 14.96 21.37
N SER A 69 5.37 15.49 20.43
CA SER A 69 4.42 16.59 20.70
C SER A 69 3.37 16.20 21.72
N VAL A 70 2.79 15.01 21.60
CA VAL A 70 1.81 14.48 22.56
C VAL A 70 2.42 14.32 23.95
N VAL A 71 3.57 13.66 24.04
CA VAL A 71 4.23 13.39 25.34
C VAL A 71 4.65 14.69 26.03
N MET A 72 5.23 15.62 25.30
CA MET A 72 5.70 16.90 25.87
C MET A 72 4.54 17.76 26.36
N ALA A 73 3.46 17.82 25.62
CA ALA A 73 2.30 18.58 26.04
C ALA A 73 1.64 17.97 27.29
N HIS A 74 1.51 16.65 27.38
CA HIS A 74 0.99 16.03 28.60
C HIS A 74 1.85 16.36 29.82
N ARG A 75 3.17 16.37 29.66
CA ARG A 75 4.09 16.77 30.75
C ARG A 75 3.93 18.23 31.14
N GLN A 76 3.78 19.12 30.16
CA GLN A 76 3.63 20.56 30.40
C GLN A 76 2.29 20.86 31.06
N ILE A 77 1.18 20.28 30.57
CA ILE A 77 -0.15 20.41 31.17
C ILE A 77 -0.14 19.90 32.62
N ALA A 78 0.53 18.78 32.89
CA ALA A 78 0.64 18.27 34.25
C ALA A 78 1.43 19.21 35.20
N ALA A 79 2.37 19.99 34.65
CA ALA A 79 3.18 20.94 35.41
C ALA A 79 2.49 22.30 35.58
N ASP A 80 1.63 22.72 34.63
CA ASP A 80 0.91 24.00 34.62
C ASP A 80 -0.52 23.78 34.08
N PRO A 81 -1.43 23.22 34.91
CA PRO A 81 -2.78 22.84 34.48
C PRO A 81 -3.69 24.01 34.07
N ASP A 82 -3.38 25.22 34.55
CA ASP A 82 -4.21 26.42 34.31
C ASP A 82 -3.85 27.10 32.99
N ASN A 83 -2.85 26.61 32.27
CA ASN A 83 -2.37 27.17 31.01
C ASN A 83 -3.08 26.52 29.82
N GLU A 84 -4.20 27.11 29.40
CA GLU A 84 -5.01 26.61 28.26
C GLU A 84 -4.24 26.54 26.94
N TYR A 85 -3.19 27.36 26.76
CA TYR A 85 -2.37 27.39 25.53
C TYR A 85 -1.68 26.05 25.27
N LEU A 86 -1.31 25.30 26.32
CA LEU A 86 -0.63 24.02 26.21
C LEU A 86 -1.48 22.92 25.55
N GLY A 87 -2.81 23.10 25.56
CA GLY A 87 -3.78 22.17 24.97
C GLY A 87 -4.10 22.40 23.48
N VAL A 88 -3.74 23.55 22.92
CA VAL A 88 -4.26 24.03 21.61
C VAL A 88 -4.08 23.05 20.44
N SER A 89 -3.01 22.25 20.43
CA SER A 89 -2.72 21.31 19.33
C SER A 89 -2.89 19.84 19.73
N GLN A 90 -3.35 19.57 20.95
CA GLN A 90 -3.32 18.20 21.48
C GLN A 90 -4.35 17.27 20.84
N ASP A 91 -5.57 17.75 20.66
CA ASP A 91 -6.63 16.98 20.02
C ASP A 91 -6.25 16.57 18.60
N PHE A 92 -5.60 17.48 17.86
CA PHE A 92 -5.09 17.20 16.53
C PHE A 92 -4.04 16.07 16.52
N PHE A 93 -3.00 16.19 17.35
CA PHE A 93 -1.95 15.16 17.37
C PHE A 93 -2.43 13.83 17.96
N GLN A 94 -3.32 13.85 18.95
CA GLN A 94 -3.89 12.62 19.51
C GLN A 94 -4.74 11.88 18.48
N ALA A 95 -5.52 12.60 17.68
CA ALA A 95 -6.34 12.02 16.62
C ALA A 95 -5.51 11.37 15.50
N LEU A 96 -4.25 11.81 15.32
CA LEU A 96 -3.35 11.24 14.30
C LEU A 96 -2.72 9.89 14.71
N LEU A 97 -2.57 9.62 16.01
CA LEU A 97 -1.82 8.44 16.48
C LEU A 97 -2.38 7.11 15.94
N PRO A 98 -3.70 6.84 16.00
CA PRO A 98 -4.23 5.60 15.43
C PRO A 98 -4.00 5.49 13.93
N ALA A 99 -4.18 6.58 13.18
CA ALA A 99 -3.97 6.60 11.76
C ALA A 99 -2.50 6.33 11.37
N LEU A 100 -1.55 6.93 12.11
CA LEU A 100 -0.12 6.70 11.86
C LEU A 100 0.29 5.26 12.15
N THR A 101 -0.27 4.64 13.20
CA THR A 101 0.04 3.25 13.55
C THR A 101 -0.54 2.24 12.55
N SER A 102 -1.56 2.61 11.79
CA SER A 102 -2.15 1.76 10.74
C SER A 102 -1.40 1.82 9.41
N VAL A 103 -0.56 2.84 9.19
CA VAL A 103 0.23 2.97 7.96
C VAL A 103 1.37 1.95 7.95
N SER A 104 1.45 1.16 6.88
CA SER A 104 2.61 0.29 6.66
C SER A 104 3.88 1.12 6.37
N ASP A 105 4.97 0.83 7.07
CA ASP A 105 6.28 1.49 6.88
C ASP A 105 6.74 1.39 5.41
N ARG A 106 6.54 0.22 4.78
CA ARG A 106 6.90 0.02 3.38
C ARG A 106 6.06 0.87 2.44
N LEU A 107 4.74 0.96 2.70
CA LEU A 107 3.84 1.74 1.86
C LEU A 107 4.18 3.23 1.94
N SER A 108 4.43 3.75 3.14
CA SER A 108 4.85 5.15 3.33
C SER A 108 6.14 5.45 2.57
N HIS A 109 7.15 4.61 2.73
CA HIS A 109 8.42 4.74 2.02
C HIS A 109 8.26 4.73 0.50
N TYR A 110 7.47 3.78 -0.05
CA TYR A 110 7.24 3.67 -1.49
C TYR A 110 6.50 4.89 -2.05
N ARG A 111 5.50 5.40 -1.34
CA ARG A 111 4.78 6.61 -1.74
C ARG A 111 5.67 7.84 -1.71
N LEU A 112 6.50 8.02 -0.69
CA LEU A 112 7.44 9.14 -0.57
C LEU A 112 8.54 9.09 -1.62
N ARG A 113 9.06 7.91 -1.95
CA ARG A 113 9.99 7.74 -3.08
C ARG A 113 9.33 8.16 -4.39
N ASN A 114 8.11 7.71 -4.64
CA ASN A 114 7.36 8.06 -5.85
C ASN A 114 7.09 9.57 -5.94
N ALA A 115 6.80 10.24 -4.82
CA ALA A 115 6.64 11.70 -4.77
C ALA A 115 7.87 12.45 -5.29
N CYS A 116 9.06 11.88 -5.09
CA CYS A 116 10.34 12.42 -5.54
C CYS A 116 10.80 11.87 -6.90
N GLY A 117 9.95 11.15 -7.63
CA GLY A 117 10.28 10.60 -8.94
C GLY A 117 11.21 9.39 -8.91
N TYR A 118 11.50 8.84 -7.73
CA TYR A 118 12.21 7.56 -7.62
C TYR A 118 11.28 6.38 -7.89
N GLU A 119 11.87 5.26 -8.30
CA GLU A 119 11.16 3.98 -8.31
C GLU A 119 10.59 3.71 -6.91
N ALA A 120 9.32 3.36 -6.81
CA ALA A 120 8.68 3.11 -5.53
C ALA A 120 9.45 2.04 -4.74
N HIS A 121 9.63 0.86 -5.32
CA HIS A 121 10.50 -0.16 -4.73
C HIS A 121 11.93 -0.04 -5.27
N PRO A 122 12.97 -0.05 -4.41
CA PRO A 122 14.38 0.07 -4.84
C PRO A 122 14.80 -0.93 -5.92
N ASP A 123 14.31 -2.17 -5.83
CA ASP A 123 14.67 -3.26 -6.73
C ASP A 123 13.83 -3.31 -8.02
N SER A 124 12.83 -2.46 -8.19
CA SER A 124 11.94 -2.49 -9.37
C SER A 124 12.70 -2.44 -10.70
N ARG A 125 13.75 -1.60 -10.77
CA ARG A 125 14.59 -1.51 -11.95
C ARG A 125 15.36 -2.81 -12.19
N HIS A 126 15.90 -3.39 -11.14
CA HIS A 126 16.67 -4.63 -11.21
C HIS A 126 15.78 -5.79 -11.69
N VAL A 127 14.59 -5.94 -11.11
CA VAL A 127 13.63 -6.97 -11.51
C VAL A 127 13.19 -6.79 -12.96
N ARG A 128 12.85 -5.57 -13.39
CA ARG A 128 12.50 -5.30 -14.79
C ARG A 128 13.65 -5.60 -15.76
N GLN A 129 14.87 -5.21 -15.41
CA GLN A 129 16.04 -5.50 -16.22
C GLN A 129 16.30 -7.01 -16.30
N TRP A 130 16.19 -7.71 -15.18
CA TRP A 130 16.31 -9.17 -15.17
C TRP A 130 15.23 -9.82 -16.03
N LEU A 131 13.96 -9.44 -15.91
CA LEU A 131 12.89 -9.96 -16.75
C LEU A 131 13.11 -9.71 -18.26
N ALA A 132 13.69 -8.57 -18.60
CA ALA A 132 13.96 -8.21 -20.00
C ALA A 132 15.15 -8.94 -20.60
N THR A 133 16.09 -9.43 -19.79
CA THR A 133 17.35 -10.02 -20.23
C THR A 133 17.51 -11.49 -19.89
N THR A 134 16.62 -12.05 -19.05
CA THR A 134 16.70 -13.44 -18.63
C THR A 134 16.40 -14.39 -19.77
N ASP A 135 17.20 -15.44 -19.90
CA ASP A 135 16.94 -16.61 -20.74
C ASP A 135 16.30 -17.77 -19.95
N ALA A 136 15.95 -17.53 -18.70
CA ALA A 136 15.29 -18.50 -17.85
C ALA A 136 13.97 -18.97 -18.49
N LYS A 137 13.81 -20.28 -18.57
CA LYS A 137 12.53 -20.87 -19.02
C LYS A 137 11.49 -20.69 -17.93
N ILE A 138 10.51 -19.87 -18.23
CA ILE A 138 9.32 -19.73 -17.36
C ILE A 138 8.41 -20.93 -17.66
N SER A 139 8.12 -21.73 -16.63
CA SER A 139 7.22 -22.86 -16.75
C SER A 139 5.76 -22.43 -16.66
N ASP A 140 4.89 -23.19 -17.30
CA ASP A 140 3.46 -23.06 -17.07
C ASP A 140 3.12 -23.42 -15.61
N VAL A 141 2.23 -22.66 -15.01
CA VAL A 141 1.83 -22.84 -13.60
C VAL A 141 0.76 -23.89 -13.39
N VAL A 142 0.03 -24.28 -14.44
CA VAL A 142 -1.02 -25.31 -14.42
C VAL A 142 -0.88 -26.27 -15.59
N MET A 143 -1.48 -27.46 -15.47
CA MET A 143 -1.55 -28.45 -16.55
C MET A 143 -3.00 -28.60 -17.06
N PRO A 144 -3.23 -28.73 -18.38
CA PRO A 144 -2.22 -28.75 -19.45
C PRO A 144 -1.50 -27.41 -19.61
N PRO A 145 -0.35 -27.36 -20.32
CA PRO A 145 0.38 -26.12 -20.53
C PRO A 145 -0.54 -25.01 -21.04
N PHE A 146 -0.41 -23.82 -20.47
CA PHE A 146 -1.34 -22.70 -20.69
C PHE A 146 -1.52 -22.35 -22.17
N ALA A 147 -0.47 -22.48 -22.97
CA ALA A 147 -0.54 -22.25 -24.42
C ALA A 147 -1.45 -23.26 -25.15
N GLN A 148 -1.57 -24.47 -24.64
CA GLN A 148 -2.34 -25.58 -25.22
C GLN A 148 -3.73 -25.73 -24.58
N ALA A 149 -3.91 -25.21 -23.38
CA ALA A 149 -5.16 -25.30 -22.65
C ALA A 149 -6.30 -24.56 -23.39
N LYS A 150 -7.47 -25.18 -23.42
CA LYS A 150 -8.68 -24.50 -23.85
C LYS A 150 -9.18 -23.63 -22.71
N LYS A 151 -9.29 -22.32 -22.95
CA LYS A 151 -9.52 -21.28 -21.94
C LYS A 151 -10.87 -20.62 -22.11
N ILE A 152 -11.49 -20.25 -21.00
CA ILE A 152 -12.56 -19.25 -20.96
C ILE A 152 -12.09 -18.07 -20.09
N TRP A 153 -12.59 -16.90 -20.41
CA TRP A 153 -12.34 -15.67 -19.66
C TRP A 153 -13.56 -15.35 -18.82
N LEU A 154 -13.34 -15.08 -17.56
CA LEU A 154 -14.38 -14.65 -16.62
C LEU A 154 -14.28 -13.13 -16.50
N ASP A 155 -15.35 -12.44 -16.83
CA ASP A 155 -15.45 -10.99 -16.66
C ASP A 155 -16.24 -10.68 -15.39
N TRP A 156 -15.54 -10.36 -14.31
CA TRP A 156 -16.12 -9.99 -13.02
C TRP A 156 -16.15 -8.48 -12.79
N SER A 157 -16.01 -7.70 -13.85
CA SER A 157 -16.14 -6.25 -13.78
C SER A 157 -17.52 -5.83 -13.27
N GLY A 158 -17.58 -4.67 -12.63
CA GLY A 158 -18.80 -4.14 -12.03
C GLY A 158 -19.97 -3.96 -12.97
N GLU A 159 -19.74 -3.94 -14.28
CA GLU A 159 -20.77 -3.84 -15.29
C GLU A 159 -21.51 -5.15 -15.54
N ASN A 160 -20.86 -6.29 -15.27
CA ASN A 160 -21.44 -7.61 -15.51
C ASN A 160 -22.04 -8.19 -14.23
N LYS A 161 -23.36 -8.06 -14.08
CA LYS A 161 -24.11 -8.51 -12.89
C LYS A 161 -24.50 -10.00 -12.90
N ASN A 162 -24.25 -10.72 -13.99
CA ASN A 162 -24.82 -12.06 -14.22
C ASN A 162 -23.81 -13.20 -14.06
N ILE A 163 -22.66 -12.94 -13.45
CA ILE A 163 -21.60 -13.94 -13.40
C ILE A 163 -21.72 -14.85 -12.20
N ALA A 164 -21.54 -16.09 -12.52
CA ALA A 164 -21.26 -17.18 -11.64
C ALA A 164 -20.03 -16.89 -10.76
N ARG A 165 -20.26 -16.66 -9.46
CA ARG A 165 -19.20 -16.36 -8.48
C ARG A 165 -18.89 -17.56 -7.57
N SER A 166 -19.66 -18.65 -7.67
CA SER A 166 -19.37 -19.87 -6.95
C SER A 166 -18.51 -20.81 -7.80
N TRP A 167 -17.73 -21.64 -7.13
CA TRP A 167 -16.91 -22.65 -7.82
C TRP A 167 -17.76 -23.54 -8.73
N GLU A 168 -18.91 -24.00 -8.24
CA GLU A 168 -19.81 -24.88 -8.98
C GLU A 168 -20.29 -24.26 -10.28
N ALA A 169 -20.52 -22.97 -10.27
CA ALA A 169 -20.98 -22.25 -11.45
C ALA A 169 -19.85 -21.99 -12.46
N ILE A 170 -18.63 -21.68 -11.99
CA ILE A 170 -17.42 -21.60 -12.83
C ILE A 170 -17.13 -22.97 -13.46
N GLU A 171 -17.19 -24.05 -12.67
CA GLU A 171 -16.98 -25.41 -13.14
C GLU A 171 -18.01 -25.81 -14.19
N ALA A 172 -19.29 -25.47 -14.00
CA ALA A 172 -20.35 -25.71 -14.98
C ALA A 172 -20.10 -24.95 -16.30
N GLU A 173 -19.65 -23.72 -16.23
CA GLU A 173 -19.30 -22.92 -17.42
C GLU A 173 -18.07 -23.50 -18.13
N MET A 174 -17.04 -23.89 -17.40
CA MET A 174 -15.87 -24.57 -17.95
C MET A 174 -16.27 -25.87 -18.65
N HIS A 175 -17.10 -26.68 -18.01
CA HIS A 175 -17.59 -27.95 -18.58
C HIS A 175 -18.41 -27.70 -19.85
N ALA A 176 -19.34 -26.75 -19.85
CA ALA A 176 -20.15 -26.41 -21.01
C ALA A 176 -19.30 -25.94 -22.20
N ALA A 177 -18.24 -25.20 -21.92
CA ALA A 177 -17.29 -24.74 -22.93
C ALA A 177 -16.25 -25.80 -23.32
N GLY A 178 -16.14 -26.91 -22.57
CA GLY A 178 -15.06 -27.87 -22.66
C GLY A 178 -13.70 -27.25 -22.41
N ALA A 179 -13.62 -26.31 -21.46
CA ALA A 179 -12.42 -25.59 -21.12
C ALA A 179 -11.61 -26.32 -20.03
N ASP A 180 -10.31 -26.25 -20.15
CA ASP A 180 -9.37 -26.80 -19.16
C ASP A 180 -9.10 -25.81 -18.02
N VAL A 181 -9.18 -24.50 -18.33
CA VAL A 181 -8.89 -23.41 -17.39
C VAL A 181 -9.85 -22.25 -17.61
N ALA A 182 -10.35 -21.67 -16.52
CA ALA A 182 -11.01 -20.36 -16.54
C ALA A 182 -10.08 -19.29 -15.95
N ILE A 183 -10.14 -18.08 -16.48
CA ILE A 183 -9.19 -17.00 -16.17
C ILE A 183 -9.93 -15.76 -15.76
N GLY A 184 -9.67 -15.25 -14.55
CA GLY A 184 -10.06 -13.92 -14.12
C GLY A 184 -9.03 -12.88 -14.53
N HIS A 185 -9.50 -11.68 -14.90
CA HIS A 185 -8.66 -10.64 -15.46
C HIS A 185 -7.76 -9.94 -14.42
N TYR A 186 -6.58 -9.54 -14.86
CA TYR A 186 -5.70 -8.65 -14.11
C TYR A 186 -6.23 -7.21 -14.13
N CYS A 187 -6.09 -6.50 -13.02
CA CYS A 187 -6.50 -5.09 -12.87
C CYS A 187 -8.00 -4.87 -13.14
N GLU A 188 -8.81 -5.85 -12.75
CA GLU A 188 -10.25 -5.82 -12.96
C GLU A 188 -10.95 -5.16 -11.76
N ASP A 189 -11.83 -4.19 -12.04
CA ASP A 189 -12.67 -3.54 -11.02
C ASP A 189 -13.87 -4.44 -10.68
N ARG A 190 -13.84 -5.07 -9.50
CA ARG A 190 -14.78 -6.11 -9.09
C ARG A 190 -15.70 -5.64 -7.97
N ASN A 191 -16.99 -5.76 -8.16
CA ASN A 191 -17.99 -5.51 -7.11
C ASN A 191 -18.07 -6.63 -6.04
N VAL A 192 -17.26 -7.68 -6.15
CA VAL A 192 -17.25 -8.79 -5.17
C VAL A 192 -16.69 -8.41 -3.81
N TYR A 193 -16.02 -7.29 -3.72
CA TYR A 193 -15.39 -6.79 -2.49
C TYR A 193 -16.30 -5.91 -1.63
N GLU A 194 -17.62 -6.01 -1.81
CA GLU A 194 -18.62 -5.25 -1.05
C GLU A 194 -18.84 -5.78 0.39
N SER A 195 -18.16 -6.85 0.79
CA SER A 195 -18.26 -7.38 2.16
C SER A 195 -17.39 -6.59 3.13
N ASP A 196 -17.80 -6.51 4.40
CA ASP A 196 -17.07 -5.85 5.48
C ASP A 196 -15.62 -6.35 5.65
N PHE A 197 -15.30 -7.52 5.10
CA PHE A 197 -13.97 -8.11 5.12
C PHE A 197 -12.96 -7.33 4.25
N PHE A 198 -13.44 -6.63 3.23
CA PHE A 198 -12.62 -5.86 2.28
C PHE A 198 -12.75 -4.35 2.47
N VAL A 199 -13.53 -3.93 3.45
CA VAL A 199 -13.68 -2.52 3.82
C VAL A 199 -12.67 -2.22 4.91
N ASP A 200 -11.71 -1.38 4.60
CA ASP A 200 -10.82 -0.82 5.61
C ASP A 200 -11.62 0.14 6.52
N GLU A 201 -11.25 0.27 7.78
CA GLU A 201 -11.93 1.16 8.75
C GLU A 201 -12.05 2.63 8.26
N GLY A 202 -11.36 2.97 7.16
CA GLY A 202 -11.39 4.26 6.48
C GLY A 202 -12.47 4.47 5.41
N LYS A 203 -13.36 3.50 5.13
CA LYS A 203 -14.51 3.60 4.21
C LYS A 203 -14.25 3.44 2.72
N GLU A 204 -13.08 3.09 2.27
CA GLU A 204 -12.84 2.68 0.88
C GLU A 204 -12.78 1.15 0.80
N SER A 205 -13.70 0.53 0.05
CA SER A 205 -13.61 -0.89 -0.27
C SER A 205 -12.56 -1.12 -1.36
N ARG A 206 -11.86 -2.24 -1.28
CA ARG A 206 -11.02 -2.71 -2.39
C ARG A 206 -11.93 -3.08 -3.54
N THR A 207 -11.69 -2.52 -4.71
CA THR A 207 -12.49 -2.81 -5.90
C THR A 207 -11.64 -3.43 -7.00
N VAL A 208 -10.34 -3.14 -7.04
CA VAL A 208 -9.46 -3.59 -8.13
C VAL A 208 -8.66 -4.82 -7.73
N HIS A 209 -8.81 -5.87 -8.53
CA HIS A 209 -8.06 -7.13 -8.38
C HIS A 209 -6.72 -7.05 -9.12
N LEU A 210 -5.61 -7.02 -8.36
CA LEU A 210 -4.26 -6.88 -8.89
C LEU A 210 -3.54 -8.23 -9.10
N ALA A 211 -4.31 -9.26 -9.49
CA ALA A 211 -3.79 -10.58 -9.79
C ALA A 211 -4.51 -11.18 -11.01
N VAL A 212 -4.05 -12.32 -11.48
CA VAL A 212 -4.75 -13.17 -12.43
C VAL A 212 -5.21 -14.41 -11.68
N ASP A 213 -6.52 -14.68 -11.66
CA ASP A 213 -7.04 -15.93 -11.14
C ASP A 213 -7.02 -17.02 -12.21
N LEU A 214 -6.59 -18.21 -11.83
CA LEU A 214 -6.66 -19.39 -12.66
C LEU A 214 -7.53 -20.43 -11.95
N PHE A 215 -8.63 -20.80 -12.57
CA PHE A 215 -9.55 -21.82 -12.08
C PHE A 215 -9.37 -23.09 -12.90
N ALA A 216 -9.15 -24.20 -12.22
CA ALA A 216 -8.97 -25.51 -12.83
C ALA A 216 -9.59 -26.60 -11.94
N PRO A 217 -9.95 -27.77 -12.48
CA PRO A 217 -10.53 -28.87 -11.71
C PRO A 217 -9.66 -29.28 -10.52
N ALA A 218 -10.29 -29.73 -9.44
CA ALA A 218 -9.58 -30.23 -8.27
C ALA A 218 -8.63 -31.38 -8.67
N GLY A 219 -7.41 -31.33 -8.12
CA GLY A 219 -6.35 -32.28 -8.46
C GLY A 219 -5.48 -31.87 -9.65
N THR A 220 -5.77 -30.71 -10.30
CA THR A 220 -4.90 -30.16 -11.33
C THR A 220 -3.53 -29.84 -10.73
N PRO A 221 -2.42 -30.36 -11.29
CA PRO A 221 -1.08 -30.01 -10.81
C PRO A 221 -0.76 -28.53 -10.99
N VAL A 222 -0.17 -27.95 -9.95
CA VAL A 222 0.32 -26.55 -9.95
C VAL A 222 1.83 -26.58 -9.84
N TYR A 223 2.50 -25.77 -10.64
CA TYR A 223 3.96 -25.74 -10.76
C TYR A 223 4.50 -24.36 -10.42
N ALA A 224 5.71 -24.31 -9.88
CA ALA A 224 6.46 -23.07 -9.77
C ALA A 224 6.85 -22.58 -11.16
N ALA A 225 6.57 -21.32 -11.47
CA ALA A 225 6.92 -20.72 -12.76
C ALA A 225 8.44 -20.60 -12.97
N LEU A 226 9.19 -20.50 -11.89
CA LEU A 226 10.65 -20.39 -11.83
C LEU A 226 11.19 -21.24 -10.69
N ASP A 227 12.47 -21.58 -10.76
CA ASP A 227 13.18 -22.19 -9.65
C ASP A 227 13.11 -21.28 -8.42
N GLY A 228 12.85 -21.87 -7.27
CA GLY A 228 12.70 -21.11 -6.04
C GLY A 228 12.69 -21.97 -4.79
N LYS A 229 12.42 -21.33 -3.67
CA LYS A 229 12.21 -21.99 -2.37
C LYS A 229 10.90 -21.49 -1.79
N VAL A 230 10.17 -22.39 -1.12
CA VAL A 230 9.01 -22.00 -0.33
C VAL A 230 9.49 -21.05 0.77
N PHE A 231 8.99 -19.81 0.74
CA PHE A 231 9.33 -18.79 1.71
C PHE A 231 8.34 -18.78 2.88
N LEU A 232 7.05 -18.87 2.55
CA LEU A 232 5.96 -18.87 3.50
C LEU A 232 4.81 -19.69 2.93
N PHE A 233 4.08 -20.36 3.80
CA PHE A 233 2.78 -20.93 3.48
C PHE A 233 1.81 -20.68 4.64
N HIS A 234 0.54 -20.55 4.33
CA HIS A 234 -0.54 -20.43 5.30
C HIS A 234 -1.79 -21.10 4.74
N ASP A 235 -2.57 -21.72 5.62
CA ASP A 235 -3.88 -22.25 5.29
C ASP A 235 -4.94 -21.31 5.85
N ASN A 236 -5.51 -20.49 4.98
CA ASN A 236 -6.54 -19.52 5.34
C ASN A 236 -7.88 -20.23 5.48
N THR A 237 -8.39 -20.32 6.70
CA THR A 237 -9.63 -21.03 7.02
C THR A 237 -10.85 -20.11 7.12
N ALA A 238 -10.66 -18.80 7.12
CA ALA A 238 -11.75 -17.83 7.18
C ALA A 238 -12.50 -17.76 5.84
N HIS A 239 -13.80 -17.61 5.89
CA HIS A 239 -14.63 -17.45 4.70
C HIS A 239 -14.21 -16.18 3.95
N LEU A 240 -13.93 -16.30 2.64
CA LEU A 240 -13.42 -15.24 1.75
C LEU A 240 -11.97 -14.78 2.01
N ASP A 241 -11.24 -15.41 2.93
CA ASP A 241 -9.82 -15.16 3.10
C ASP A 241 -9.03 -16.04 2.13
N ASN A 242 -8.76 -15.53 0.96
CA ASN A 242 -8.06 -16.24 -0.11
C ASN A 242 -6.56 -15.88 -0.18
N GLY A 243 -6.00 -15.25 0.85
CA GLY A 243 -4.57 -14.91 0.94
C GLY A 243 -4.27 -13.45 0.95
#